data_fe15aa99781058e4f3dcbef4c64999c3
#
_entry.id   fe15aa99781058e4f3dcbef4c64999c3
#
_cell.length_a   1.000
_cell.length_b   1.000
_cell.length_c   1.000
_cell.angle_alpha   90.00
_cell.angle_beta   90.00
_cell.angle_gamma   90.00
#
_symmetry.space_group_name_H-M   'P 1'
#
loop_
_entity.id
_entity.type
_entity.pdbx_description
1 polymer ?
#
loop_
_entity_poly.entity_id
_entity_poly.type
_entity_poly.pdbx_seq_one_letter_code
_entity_poly.pdbx_strand_id
1 'polypeptide(L)'
;MKYDDASWHSGGDFPSDLPAEAGATHIGMYLAWLLQGMASEELAEDAEEDLQALLERRTTPGLFLLECSDGKFVDDLISDEANTFTAAYYDLENGQYLDDYEGQLGANVPDLYHVADTWENFDRLAPVIAQRFAIWQATQS
;
A
#
# COMPACT_ATOMS: atom_id res chain seq x y z
N MET A 1 1.61 15.28 -5.01
CA MET A 1 2.28 14.92 -3.77
C MET A 1 2.57 13.42 -3.71
N LYS A 2 3.74 13.06 -3.31
CA LYS A 2 4.15 11.66 -3.24
C LYS A 2 4.24 11.22 -1.77
N TYR A 3 3.44 10.21 -1.40
CA TYR A 3 3.45 9.67 -0.03
C TYR A 3 4.60 8.71 0.22
N ASP A 4 4.96 7.92 -0.79
CA ASP A 4 6.01 6.92 -0.67
C ASP A 4 6.51 6.55 -2.05
N ASP A 5 7.67 5.87 -2.09
CA ASP A 5 8.30 5.45 -3.33
C ASP A 5 9.14 4.20 -3.01
N ALA A 6 8.98 3.16 -3.80
CA ALA A 6 9.75 1.93 -3.60
C ALA A 6 11.25 2.19 -3.61
N SER A 7 11.71 3.18 -4.40
CA SER A 7 13.13 3.52 -4.47
C SER A 7 13.67 4.15 -3.18
N TRP A 8 12.80 4.73 -2.35
CA TRP A 8 13.22 5.27 -1.05
C TRP A 8 13.61 4.16 -0.08
N HIS A 9 13.09 2.96 -0.28
CA HIS A 9 13.33 1.82 0.60
C HIS A 9 14.46 0.91 0.12
N SER A 10 14.74 0.90 -1.19
CA SER A 10 15.73 0.01 -1.77
C SER A 10 17.17 0.54 -1.71
N GLY A 11 17.38 1.74 -1.16
CA GLY A 11 18.72 2.32 -0.99
C GLY A 11 19.26 2.07 0.41
N GLY A 12 20.53 2.39 0.62
CA GLY A 12 21.16 2.32 1.94
C GLY A 12 21.20 0.91 2.52
N ASP A 13 20.58 0.73 3.68
CA ASP A 13 20.61 -0.53 4.45
C ASP A 13 19.59 -1.58 3.98
N PHE A 14 19.04 -1.41 2.79
CA PHE A 14 18.09 -2.39 2.24
C PHE A 14 18.72 -3.80 2.18
N PRO A 15 17.97 -4.87 2.54
CA PRO A 15 18.53 -6.23 2.55
C PRO A 15 19.14 -6.63 1.21
N SER A 16 20.39 -7.10 1.25
CA SER A 16 21.13 -7.46 0.04
C SER A 16 20.64 -8.75 -0.61
N ASP A 17 19.90 -9.57 0.13
CA ASP A 17 19.33 -10.83 -0.37
C ASP A 17 18.00 -10.65 -1.09
N LEU A 18 17.46 -9.42 -1.16
CA LEU A 18 16.19 -9.13 -1.80
C LEU A 18 16.38 -8.27 -3.05
N PRO A 19 15.51 -8.44 -4.07
CA PRO A 19 15.49 -7.53 -5.20
C PRO A 19 14.91 -6.17 -4.77
N ALA A 20 15.24 -5.12 -5.51
CA ALA A 20 14.74 -3.77 -5.20
C ALA A 20 13.21 -3.70 -5.18
N GLU A 21 12.53 -4.54 -5.97
CA GLU A 21 11.06 -4.62 -6.04
C GLU A 21 10.42 -4.94 -4.69
N ALA A 22 11.15 -5.58 -3.78
CA ALA A 22 10.64 -5.88 -2.44
C ALA A 22 10.30 -4.62 -1.64
N GLY A 23 10.86 -3.47 -2.01
CA GLY A 23 10.50 -2.19 -1.41
C GLY A 23 9.10 -1.71 -1.75
N ALA A 24 8.43 -2.32 -2.74
CA ALA A 24 7.08 -1.96 -3.16
C ALA A 24 5.97 -2.73 -2.44
N THR A 25 6.28 -3.82 -1.75
CA THR A 25 5.27 -4.74 -1.21
C THR A 25 4.36 -4.04 -0.19
N HIS A 26 4.93 -3.42 0.83
CA HIS A 26 4.13 -2.77 1.88
C HIS A 26 3.34 -1.57 1.35
N ILE A 27 3.92 -0.83 0.42
CA ILE A 27 3.26 0.31 -0.21
C ILE A 27 2.08 -0.19 -1.05
N GLY A 28 2.33 -1.20 -1.87
CA GLY A 28 1.31 -1.77 -2.76
C GLY A 28 0.13 -2.36 -2.02
N MET A 29 0.36 -2.99 -0.87
CA MET A 29 -0.73 -3.56 -0.08
C MET A 29 -1.65 -2.49 0.48
N TYR A 30 -1.11 -1.37 0.94
CA TYR A 30 -1.93 -0.26 1.40
C TYR A 30 -2.73 0.34 0.25
N LEU A 31 -2.06 0.62 -0.87
CA LEU A 31 -2.72 1.15 -2.05
C LEU A 31 -3.82 0.20 -2.54
N ALA A 32 -3.54 -1.11 -2.59
CA ALA A 32 -4.52 -2.10 -3.03
C ALA A 32 -5.77 -2.07 -2.15
N TRP A 33 -5.61 -1.87 -0.84
CA TRP A 33 -6.77 -1.75 0.05
C TRP A 33 -7.60 -0.52 -0.30
N LEU A 34 -6.96 0.63 -0.49
CA LEU A 34 -7.67 1.86 -0.86
C LEU A 34 -8.40 1.71 -2.19
N LEU A 35 -7.79 1.04 -3.16
CA LEU A 35 -8.35 0.91 -4.50
C LEU A 35 -9.55 -0.04 -4.57
N GLN A 36 -9.86 -0.76 -3.51
CA GLN A 36 -11.07 -1.59 -3.47
C GLN A 36 -12.35 -0.76 -3.53
N GLY A 37 -12.28 0.54 -3.23
CA GLY A 37 -13.45 1.41 -3.28
C GLY A 37 -13.17 2.90 -3.34
N MET A 38 -11.89 3.29 -3.30
CA MET A 38 -11.50 4.69 -3.23
C MET A 38 -10.46 5.09 -4.27
N ALA A 39 -10.49 4.46 -5.45
CA ALA A 39 -9.66 4.90 -6.57
C ALA A 39 -10.10 6.27 -7.04
N SER A 40 -9.16 7.09 -7.53
CA SER A 40 -9.51 8.36 -8.15
C SER A 40 -10.20 8.11 -9.50
N GLU A 41 -10.98 9.07 -9.96
CA GLU A 41 -11.60 8.99 -11.28
C GLU A 41 -10.53 8.94 -12.37
N GLU A 42 -9.45 9.68 -12.18
CA GLU A 42 -8.33 9.76 -13.11
C GLU A 42 -7.66 8.38 -13.28
N LEU A 43 -7.39 7.70 -12.18
CA LEU A 43 -6.83 6.34 -12.23
C LEU A 43 -7.80 5.37 -12.90
N ALA A 44 -9.08 5.45 -12.56
CA ALA A 44 -10.09 4.55 -13.11
C ALA A 44 -10.25 4.72 -14.61
N GLU A 45 -10.03 5.92 -15.14
CA GLU A 45 -10.09 6.18 -16.58
C GLU A 45 -8.79 5.82 -17.28
N ASP A 46 -7.65 6.22 -16.72
CA ASP A 46 -6.35 6.09 -17.39
C ASP A 46 -5.75 4.70 -17.28
N ALA A 47 -6.07 3.96 -16.23
CA ALA A 47 -5.52 2.65 -15.95
C ALA A 47 -6.60 1.61 -15.63
N GLU A 48 -7.72 1.67 -16.37
CA GLU A 48 -8.87 0.79 -16.14
C GLU A 48 -8.49 -0.68 -16.15
N GLU A 49 -7.69 -1.12 -17.11
CA GLU A 49 -7.30 -2.52 -17.22
C GLU A 49 -6.41 -2.96 -16.05
N ASP A 50 -5.47 -2.11 -15.65
CA ASP A 50 -4.58 -2.41 -14.53
C ASP A 50 -5.36 -2.46 -13.22
N LEU A 51 -6.28 -1.51 -13.03
CA LEU A 51 -7.13 -1.49 -11.83
C LEU A 51 -8.01 -2.73 -11.78
N GLN A 52 -8.60 -3.13 -12.90
CA GLN A 52 -9.43 -4.32 -12.96
C GLN A 52 -8.61 -5.58 -12.67
N ALA A 53 -7.39 -5.67 -13.18
CA ALA A 53 -6.50 -6.79 -12.90
C ALA A 53 -6.22 -6.91 -11.39
N LEU A 54 -6.02 -5.76 -10.72
CA LEU A 54 -5.83 -5.74 -9.28
C LEU A 54 -7.07 -6.23 -8.54
N LEU A 55 -8.24 -5.70 -8.89
CA LEU A 55 -9.49 -6.06 -8.22
C LEU A 55 -9.88 -7.51 -8.43
N GLU A 56 -9.52 -8.09 -9.57
CA GLU A 56 -9.75 -9.51 -9.89
C GLU A 56 -8.61 -10.41 -9.42
N ARG A 57 -7.60 -9.83 -8.78
CA ARG A 57 -6.43 -10.55 -8.25
C ARG A 57 -5.61 -11.27 -9.32
N ARG A 58 -5.57 -10.72 -10.53
CA ARG A 58 -4.72 -11.23 -11.63
C ARG A 58 -3.29 -10.71 -11.56
N THR A 59 -3.04 -9.69 -10.72
CA THR A 59 -1.71 -9.18 -10.40
C THR A 59 -1.60 -9.13 -8.88
N THR A 60 -0.41 -8.83 -8.34
CA THR A 60 -0.24 -8.69 -6.90
C THR A 60 -0.18 -7.21 -6.52
N PRO A 61 -0.41 -6.87 -5.23
CA PRO A 61 -0.34 -5.47 -4.80
C PRO A 61 0.97 -4.77 -5.14
N GLY A 62 2.10 -5.42 -4.89
CA GLY A 62 3.41 -4.82 -5.19
C GLY A 62 3.66 -4.66 -6.68
N LEU A 63 3.31 -5.67 -7.48
CA LEU A 63 3.46 -5.60 -8.93
C LEU A 63 2.58 -4.50 -9.52
N PHE A 64 1.35 -4.34 -9.02
CA PHE A 64 0.48 -3.27 -9.47
C PHE A 64 1.15 -1.91 -9.27
N LEU A 65 1.71 -1.67 -8.10
CA LEU A 65 2.38 -0.41 -7.82
C LEU A 65 3.54 -0.17 -8.77
N LEU A 66 4.35 -1.20 -9.01
CA LEU A 66 5.53 -1.08 -9.90
C LEU A 66 5.13 -0.86 -11.36
N GLU A 67 4.16 -1.59 -11.85
CA GLU A 67 3.77 -1.54 -13.27
C GLU A 67 2.86 -0.35 -13.59
N CYS A 68 1.92 -0.04 -12.71
CA CYS A 68 0.95 1.03 -12.95
C CYS A 68 1.47 2.41 -12.59
N SER A 69 2.29 2.50 -11.53
CA SER A 69 2.72 3.80 -10.99
C SER A 69 4.24 3.91 -10.81
N ASP A 70 4.99 3.04 -11.45
CA ASP A 70 6.45 3.07 -11.43
C ASP A 70 7.02 3.06 -10.00
N GLY A 71 6.36 2.34 -9.10
CA GLY A 71 6.78 2.24 -7.71
C GLY A 71 6.43 3.42 -6.83
N LYS A 72 5.63 4.36 -7.32
CA LYS A 72 5.33 5.61 -6.62
C LYS A 72 3.89 5.63 -6.12
N PHE A 73 3.72 5.94 -4.84
CA PHE A 73 2.40 6.14 -4.25
C PHE A 73 2.13 7.64 -4.17
N VAL A 74 1.26 8.11 -5.05
CA VAL A 74 0.96 9.54 -5.17
C VAL A 74 -0.53 9.81 -4.95
N ASP A 75 -0.84 11.06 -4.60
CA ASP A 75 -2.21 11.49 -4.27
C ASP A 75 -3.19 11.38 -5.43
N ASP A 76 -2.70 11.45 -6.66
CA ASP A 76 -3.54 11.37 -7.86
C ASP A 76 -4.18 10.00 -8.07
N LEU A 77 -3.70 8.96 -7.37
CA LEU A 77 -4.21 7.60 -7.54
C LEU A 77 -5.49 7.34 -6.77
N ILE A 78 -5.79 8.14 -5.77
CA ILE A 78 -6.84 7.85 -4.78
C ILE A 78 -7.79 9.03 -4.60
N SER A 79 -8.98 8.75 -4.07
CA SER A 79 -10.01 9.76 -3.84
C SER A 79 -9.61 10.76 -2.75
N ASP A 80 -10.37 11.86 -2.64
CA ASP A 80 -10.12 12.87 -1.61
C ASP A 80 -10.24 12.30 -0.21
N GLU A 81 -11.22 11.43 0.03
CA GLU A 81 -11.38 10.77 1.32
C GLU A 81 -10.17 9.90 1.63
N ALA A 82 -9.71 9.12 0.66
CA ALA A 82 -8.54 8.27 0.83
C ALA A 82 -7.29 9.10 1.08
N ASN A 83 -7.16 10.26 0.45
CA ASN A 83 -6.03 11.16 0.70
C ASN A 83 -6.05 11.70 2.13
N THR A 84 -7.21 12.08 2.64
CA THR A 84 -7.31 12.58 4.01
C THR A 84 -6.95 11.49 5.03
N PHE A 85 -7.47 10.29 4.82
CA PHE A 85 -7.14 9.16 5.68
C PHE A 85 -5.65 8.82 5.61
N THR A 86 -5.08 8.82 4.42
CA THR A 86 -3.66 8.52 4.22
C THR A 86 -2.77 9.51 4.96
N ALA A 87 -3.12 10.80 4.93
CA ALA A 87 -2.36 11.82 5.64
C ALA A 87 -2.32 11.56 7.16
N ALA A 88 -3.38 10.97 7.70
CA ALA A 88 -3.45 10.66 9.13
C ALA A 88 -2.81 9.31 9.49
N TYR A 89 -2.89 8.32 8.60
CA TYR A 89 -2.52 6.95 8.90
C TYR A 89 -1.17 6.53 8.29
N TYR A 90 -0.90 6.96 7.07
CA TYR A 90 0.30 6.57 6.32
C TYR A 90 1.40 7.65 6.42
N ASP A 91 1.69 8.07 7.63
CA ASP A 91 2.79 9.00 7.89
C ASP A 91 4.00 8.16 8.27
N LEU A 92 5.05 8.21 7.50
CA LEU A 92 6.25 7.39 7.73
C LEU A 92 6.96 7.72 9.05
N GLU A 93 6.75 8.92 9.59
CA GLU A 93 7.37 9.32 10.86
C GLU A 93 6.46 9.05 12.07
N ASN A 94 5.18 9.40 11.97
CA ASN A 94 4.24 9.38 13.09
C ASN A 94 3.01 8.51 12.86
N GLY A 95 2.85 7.99 11.64
CA GLY A 95 1.70 7.17 11.29
C GLY A 95 1.80 5.76 11.84
N GLN A 96 0.70 5.04 11.75
CA GLN A 96 0.54 3.72 12.35
C GLN A 96 0.66 2.58 11.33
N TYR A 97 0.71 2.88 10.04
CA TYR A 97 0.65 1.83 9.03
C TYR A 97 1.81 0.84 9.13
N LEU A 98 3.04 1.32 9.25
CA LEU A 98 4.19 0.43 9.31
C LEU A 98 4.15 -0.45 10.56
N ASP A 99 3.70 0.10 11.69
CA ASP A 99 3.55 -0.69 12.92
C ASP A 99 2.50 -1.79 12.74
N ASP A 100 1.38 -1.48 12.09
CA ASP A 100 0.32 -2.46 11.83
C ASP A 100 0.82 -3.53 10.85
N TYR A 101 1.55 -3.12 9.81
CA TYR A 101 2.12 -4.03 8.82
C TYR A 101 3.07 -5.03 9.48
N GLU A 102 4.00 -4.53 10.28
CA GLU A 102 4.94 -5.39 10.99
C GLU A 102 4.25 -6.28 12.02
N GLY A 103 3.25 -5.74 12.71
CA GLY A 103 2.49 -6.51 13.71
C GLY A 103 1.73 -7.67 13.12
N GLN A 104 1.21 -7.54 11.90
CA GLN A 104 0.43 -8.59 11.24
C GLN A 104 1.29 -9.55 10.42
N LEU A 105 2.35 -9.07 9.80
CA LEU A 105 3.08 -9.83 8.80
C LEU A 105 4.58 -10.01 9.11
N GLY A 106 5.11 -9.31 10.10
CA GLY A 106 6.54 -9.29 10.37
C GLY A 106 7.06 -10.33 11.35
N ALA A 107 6.18 -11.12 11.98
CA ALA A 107 6.56 -12.00 13.10
C ALA A 107 7.58 -13.07 12.71
N ASN A 108 7.53 -13.58 11.49
CA ASN A 108 8.34 -14.71 11.04
C ASN A 108 9.39 -14.31 10.00
N VAL A 109 9.65 -13.02 9.83
CA VAL A 109 10.60 -12.51 8.83
C VAL A 109 11.57 -11.55 9.51
N PRO A 110 12.80 -11.38 8.96
CA PRO A 110 13.81 -10.50 9.57
C PRO A 110 13.40 -9.01 9.58
N ASP A 111 12.66 -8.57 8.60
CA ASP A 111 12.19 -7.18 8.49
C ASP A 111 10.99 -7.10 7.55
N LEU A 112 10.40 -5.91 7.43
CA LEU A 112 9.18 -5.72 6.64
C LEU A 112 9.39 -6.01 5.14
N TYR A 113 10.61 -5.88 4.64
CA TYR A 113 10.88 -6.10 3.20
C TYR A 113 10.89 -7.58 2.83
N HIS A 114 11.00 -8.48 3.80
CA HIS A 114 10.94 -9.92 3.57
C HIS A 114 9.52 -10.48 3.54
N VAL A 115 8.50 -9.65 3.78
CA VAL A 115 7.11 -10.09 3.66
C VAL A 115 6.78 -10.32 2.18
N ALA A 116 6.26 -11.52 1.87
CA ALA A 116 5.95 -11.87 0.49
C ALA A 116 4.78 -11.05 -0.07
N ASP A 117 4.88 -10.66 -1.34
CA ASP A 117 3.85 -9.90 -2.05
C ASP A 117 2.76 -10.87 -2.54
N THR A 118 1.86 -11.25 -1.63
CA THR A 118 0.80 -12.23 -1.90
C THR A 118 -0.55 -11.73 -1.42
N TRP A 119 -1.62 -12.23 -2.05
CA TRP A 119 -2.98 -11.92 -1.60
C TRP A 119 -3.29 -12.55 -0.25
N GLU A 120 -2.64 -13.66 0.10
CA GLU A 120 -2.80 -14.25 1.42
C GLU A 120 -2.35 -13.29 2.51
N ASN A 121 -1.19 -12.66 2.34
CA ASN A 121 -0.70 -11.67 3.28
C ASN A 121 -1.57 -10.41 3.27
N PHE A 122 -2.03 -9.98 2.09
CA PHE A 122 -2.96 -8.86 1.99
C PHE A 122 -4.22 -9.15 2.81
N ASP A 123 -4.79 -10.35 2.70
CA ASP A 123 -6.01 -10.69 3.41
C ASP A 123 -5.82 -10.72 4.94
N ARG A 124 -4.60 -10.91 5.42
CA ARG A 124 -4.29 -10.82 6.85
C ARG A 124 -4.18 -9.38 7.32
N LEU A 125 -3.70 -8.50 6.46
CA LEU A 125 -3.51 -7.08 6.77
C LEU A 125 -4.80 -6.27 6.62
N ALA A 126 -5.61 -6.58 5.63
CA ALA A 126 -6.79 -5.79 5.26
C ALA A 126 -7.74 -5.50 6.42
N PRO A 127 -8.08 -6.46 7.31
CA PRO A 127 -8.97 -6.17 8.44
C PRO A 127 -8.44 -5.10 9.38
N VAL A 128 -7.13 -5.02 9.56
CA VAL A 128 -6.51 -4.01 10.42
C VAL A 128 -6.65 -2.63 9.80
N ILE A 129 -6.37 -2.50 8.50
CA ILE A 129 -6.54 -1.23 7.80
C ILE A 129 -8.00 -0.80 7.85
N ALA A 130 -8.93 -1.74 7.63
CA ALA A 130 -10.37 -1.46 7.66
C ALA A 130 -10.79 -0.94 9.03
N GLN A 131 -10.26 -1.50 10.11
CA GLN A 131 -10.55 -1.06 11.47
C GLN A 131 -10.03 0.37 11.70
N ARG A 132 -8.79 0.65 11.25
CA ARG A 132 -8.21 1.98 11.37
C ARG A 132 -9.04 3.02 10.61
N PHE A 133 -9.49 2.65 9.40
CA PHE A 133 -10.32 3.52 8.59
C PHE A 133 -11.66 3.81 9.27
N ALA A 134 -12.31 2.80 9.83
CA ALA A 134 -13.58 2.98 10.55
C ALA A 134 -13.42 3.89 11.76
N ILE A 135 -12.35 3.72 12.53
CA ILE A 135 -12.05 4.58 13.67
C ILE A 135 -11.84 6.03 13.22
N TRP A 136 -11.05 6.20 12.15
CA TRP A 136 -10.78 7.52 11.60
C TRP A 136 -12.08 8.19 11.13
N GLN A 137 -12.93 7.46 10.39
CA GLN A 137 -14.22 8.01 9.92
C GLN A 137 -15.08 8.51 11.08
N ALA A 138 -15.09 7.79 12.19
CA ALA A 138 -15.87 8.17 13.35
C ALA A 138 -15.41 9.51 13.94
N THR A 139 -14.14 9.89 13.75
CA THR A 139 -13.61 11.17 14.24
C THR A 139 -13.89 12.34 13.30
N GLN A 140 -14.37 12.06 12.07
CA GLN A 140 -14.61 13.09 11.05
C GLN A 140 -16.05 13.63 11.08
N SER A 141 -16.94 13.00 11.78
CA SER A 141 -18.35 13.40 11.81
C SER A 141 -18.66 14.49 12.84
#